data_b4aece96980d2036875726b7791ae36c
#
_entry.id   b4aece96980d2036875726b7791ae36c
#
_cell.length_a   1.000
_cell.length_b   1.000
_cell.length_c   1.000
_cell.angle_alpha   90.00
_cell.angle_beta   90.00
_cell.angle_gamma   90.00
#
_symmetry.space_group_name_H-M   'P 1'
#
loop_
_entity.id
_entity.type
_entity.pdbx_description
1 polymer ?
#
loop_
_entity_poly.entity_id
_entity_poly.type
_entity_poly.pdbx_seq_one_letter_code
_entity_poly.pdbx_strand_id
1 'polypeptide(L)'
;MTFYLRTRRKRLIGRILLVGFSSVFEKCFRMQLRDRKTWILVGTVLFFLLLFINGISKSGNRSDFRDYYNASVRFTQGNNLYNLDQIDEILAKLQSGEIKIEEAFSPKVFLQLKSMMEGLGSYIYPPTFAFLLIPISFFPYEVASAIFLTLNFLAFLGSLYIISLRFHRKGHLVFCVVLCILNLRFLENHQNNNQVGFILIFLILASVHMNKDWLSGFLLSLALVIKLTPGAFVLFFLMQKRYRAIFYTFVFTLFWIFLPCLYAPSFTIEMTLTWKQLILDNYLRSPLFRAWKNNQSLNATLAKYFLSYADILNQSRLGYPLLELSELVVKGMYSVFSLILAIPFFWKVFARRNAESALGCLFVFSIVFSGISWVHAFVFLLYPSAILLDRAWSFAECSILPFWKANTDSFSKKSLYSIKRIFRNDKVSFCFMAGSVLIFLCNRSIIGSVIEEKLMMASYLLYFAIFQYVLLLFALKYEPATRNKHEYDWN
;
A
#
# COMPACT_ATOMS: atom_id res chain seq x y z
N MET A 1 22.70 22.59 25.60
CA MET A 1 23.56 21.46 25.23
C MET A 1 22.95 20.56 24.14
N THR A 2 21.65 20.36 24.10
CA THR A 2 20.91 19.54 23.11
C THR A 2 20.94 20.11 21.66
N PHE A 3 20.99 21.42 21.48
CA PHE A 3 21.02 22.08 20.15
C PHE A 3 22.39 21.94 19.45
N TYR A 4 23.47 21.87 20.21
CA TYR A 4 24.84 21.77 19.68
C TYR A 4 25.18 20.36 19.18
N LEU A 5 24.58 19.35 19.79
CA LEU A 5 24.74 17.93 19.37
C LEU A 5 23.98 17.63 18.07
N ARG A 6 22.83 18.30 17.85
CA ARG A 6 22.01 18.14 16.63
C ARG A 6 22.72 18.65 15.36
N THR A 7 23.47 19.74 15.49
CA THR A 7 24.25 20.33 14.37
C THR A 7 25.50 19.53 14.03
N ARG A 8 26.16 18.93 15.03
CA ARG A 8 27.34 18.07 14.81
C ARG A 8 26.98 16.75 14.13
N ARG A 9 25.83 16.15 14.49
CA ARG A 9 25.33 14.90 13.89
C ARG A 9 24.96 15.06 12.42
N LYS A 10 24.29 16.16 12.03
CA LYS A 10 24.01 16.47 10.62
C LYS A 10 25.28 16.62 9.77
N ARG A 11 26.36 17.15 10.34
CA ARG A 11 27.68 17.29 9.64
C ARG A 11 28.40 15.94 9.51
N LEU A 12 28.24 15.01 10.43
CA LEU A 12 28.89 13.69 10.36
C LEU A 12 28.23 12.79 9.33
N ILE A 13 26.91 12.74 9.29
CA ILE A 13 26.13 11.98 8.28
C ILE A 13 26.40 12.56 6.89
N GLY A 14 26.44 13.89 6.74
CA GLY A 14 26.80 14.54 5.48
C GLY A 14 28.23 14.21 5.01
N ARG A 15 29.19 14.04 5.93
CA ARG A 15 30.58 13.66 5.57
C ARG A 15 30.72 12.20 5.16
N ILE A 16 30.02 11.27 5.81
CA ILE A 16 30.05 9.84 5.46
C ILE A 16 29.38 9.62 4.11
N LEU A 17 28.27 10.30 3.84
CA LEU A 17 27.59 10.26 2.53
C LEU A 17 28.45 10.89 1.43
N LEU A 18 29.14 12.01 1.70
CA LEU A 18 30.02 12.69 0.74
C LEU A 18 31.24 11.85 0.37
N VAL A 19 31.86 11.15 1.33
CA VAL A 19 33.05 10.32 1.07
C VAL A 19 32.69 9.04 0.31
N GLY A 20 31.57 8.41 0.64
CA GLY A 20 31.05 7.27 -0.16
C GLY A 20 30.65 7.69 -1.58
N PHE A 21 30.03 8.87 -1.72
CA PHE A 21 29.60 9.44 -3.00
C PHE A 21 30.79 9.81 -3.90
N SER A 22 31.87 10.36 -3.35
CA SER A 22 33.03 10.79 -4.14
C SER A 22 33.74 9.59 -4.79
N SER A 23 33.87 8.46 -4.11
CA SER A 23 34.54 7.28 -4.66
C SER A 23 33.74 6.56 -5.75
N VAL A 24 32.40 6.52 -5.61
CA VAL A 24 31.51 5.98 -6.64
C VAL A 24 31.42 6.97 -7.81
N PHE A 25 31.34 8.27 -7.54
CA PHE A 25 31.31 9.31 -8.57
C PHE A 25 32.62 9.36 -9.35
N GLU A 26 33.77 9.22 -8.69
CA GLU A 26 35.07 9.22 -9.34
C GLU A 26 35.29 7.95 -10.22
N LYS A 27 34.79 6.80 -9.78
CA LYS A 27 34.76 5.58 -10.61
C LYS A 27 33.82 5.70 -11.80
N CYS A 28 32.63 6.28 -11.63
CA CYS A 28 31.68 6.54 -12.71
C CYS A 28 32.19 7.64 -13.67
N PHE A 29 32.90 8.65 -13.18
CA PHE A 29 33.43 9.75 -14.00
C PHE A 29 34.63 9.34 -14.87
N ARG A 30 35.39 8.32 -14.46
CA ARG A 30 36.46 7.73 -15.28
C ARG A 30 35.97 6.75 -16.35
N MET A 31 34.71 6.21 -16.23
CA MET A 31 34.08 5.47 -17.30
C MET A 31 33.63 6.45 -18.38
N GLN A 32 34.02 6.20 -19.62
CA GLN A 32 33.61 7.02 -20.76
C GLN A 32 32.07 7.18 -20.75
N LEU A 33 31.58 8.34 -20.32
CA LEU A 33 30.15 8.71 -20.18
C LEU A 33 29.42 8.83 -21.54
N ARG A 34 29.93 8.22 -22.58
CA ARG A 34 29.36 8.22 -23.94
C ARG A 34 28.25 7.20 -24.15
N ASP A 35 28.07 6.23 -23.22
CA ASP A 35 27.07 5.18 -23.41
C ASP A 35 25.73 5.56 -22.76
N ARG A 36 24.66 5.59 -23.55
CA ARG A 36 23.27 5.81 -23.12
C ARG A 36 22.86 4.90 -21.96
N LYS A 37 23.38 3.69 -21.86
CA LYS A 37 23.08 2.73 -20.78
C LYS A 37 23.61 3.22 -19.44
N THR A 38 24.80 3.82 -19.42
CA THR A 38 25.40 4.39 -18.20
C THR A 38 24.57 5.54 -17.66
N TRP A 39 24.07 6.44 -18.51
CA TRP A 39 23.20 7.54 -18.09
C TRP A 39 21.87 7.05 -17.54
N ILE A 40 21.27 6.00 -18.14
CA ILE A 40 20.05 5.38 -17.62
C ILE A 40 20.32 4.78 -16.23
N LEU A 41 21.41 4.07 -16.05
CA LEU A 41 21.78 3.48 -14.75
C LEU A 41 22.00 4.56 -13.70
N VAL A 42 22.79 5.58 -14.00
CA VAL A 42 23.05 6.70 -13.09
C VAL A 42 21.75 7.41 -12.70
N GLY A 43 20.90 7.74 -13.69
CA GLY A 43 19.59 8.37 -13.44
C GLY A 43 18.68 7.52 -12.57
N THR A 44 18.67 6.20 -12.80
CA THR A 44 17.89 5.25 -11.99
C THR A 44 18.40 5.20 -10.55
N VAL A 45 19.71 5.08 -10.36
CA VAL A 45 20.33 5.06 -9.02
C VAL A 45 20.05 6.37 -8.29
N LEU A 46 20.18 7.51 -8.96
CA LEU A 46 19.87 8.82 -8.38
C LEU A 46 18.39 8.93 -7.98
N PHE A 47 17.47 8.46 -8.82
CA PHE A 47 16.04 8.46 -8.52
C PHE A 47 15.74 7.68 -7.24
N PHE A 48 16.20 6.43 -7.11
CA PHE A 48 15.97 5.63 -5.92
C PHE A 48 16.71 6.15 -4.69
N LEU A 49 17.90 6.72 -4.86
CA LEU A 49 18.63 7.36 -3.78
C LEU A 49 17.89 8.60 -3.24
N LEU A 50 17.36 9.44 -4.11
CA LEU A 50 16.55 10.60 -3.73
C LEU A 50 15.26 10.17 -3.01
N LEU A 51 14.61 9.13 -3.50
CA LEU A 51 13.43 8.57 -2.86
C LEU A 51 13.76 8.05 -1.45
N PHE A 52 14.87 7.34 -1.28
CA PHE A 52 15.34 6.85 0.01
C PHE A 52 15.72 7.98 0.98
N ILE A 53 16.48 8.98 0.50
CA ILE A 53 16.88 10.13 1.31
C ILE A 53 15.66 10.92 1.79
N ASN A 54 14.66 11.13 0.91
CA ASN A 54 13.41 11.78 1.30
C ASN A 54 12.68 11.02 2.41
N GLY A 55 12.65 9.68 2.36
CA GLY A 55 12.09 8.86 3.43
C GLY A 55 12.89 8.98 4.73
N ILE A 56 14.21 8.77 4.68
CA ILE A 56 15.08 8.82 5.87
C ILE A 56 15.08 10.19 6.53
N SER A 57 15.01 11.28 5.77
CA SER A 57 14.96 12.64 6.33
C SER A 57 13.73 12.88 7.20
N LYS A 58 12.67 12.10 6.99
CA LYS A 58 11.39 12.18 7.72
C LYS A 58 11.21 11.08 8.77
N SER A 59 12.13 10.12 8.87
CA SER A 59 12.00 8.97 9.78
C SER A 59 11.90 9.35 11.26
N GLY A 60 12.47 10.48 11.67
CA GLY A 60 12.34 11.01 13.03
C GLY A 60 11.00 11.72 13.30
N ASN A 61 10.19 11.95 12.26
CA ASN A 61 8.89 12.57 12.42
C ASN A 61 7.90 11.55 13.00
N ARG A 62 6.81 12.09 13.56
CA ARG A 62 5.70 11.25 13.99
C ARG A 62 5.05 10.58 12.78
N SER A 63 4.94 9.24 12.83
CA SER A 63 4.40 8.40 11.76
C SER A 63 3.68 7.20 12.37
N ASP A 64 2.99 6.41 11.54
CA ASP A 64 2.30 5.20 12.00
C ASP A 64 3.28 4.16 12.57
N PHE A 65 4.56 4.23 12.23
CA PHE A 65 5.60 3.40 12.85
C PHE A 65 5.70 3.64 14.36
N ARG A 66 5.36 4.84 14.86
CA ARG A 66 5.35 5.10 16.31
C ARG A 66 4.37 4.17 17.03
N ASP A 67 3.24 3.88 16.42
CA ASP A 67 2.25 2.96 16.99
C ASP A 67 2.78 1.52 17.05
N TYR A 68 3.51 1.09 16.01
CA TYR A 68 4.17 -0.22 15.98
C TYR A 68 5.27 -0.31 17.03
N TYR A 69 6.11 0.71 17.12
CA TYR A 69 7.20 0.80 18.09
C TYR A 69 6.66 0.79 19.52
N ASN A 70 5.66 1.62 19.83
CA ASN A 70 5.06 1.68 21.15
C ASN A 70 4.38 0.36 21.53
N ALA A 71 3.69 -0.29 20.59
CA ALA A 71 3.10 -1.60 20.85
C ALA A 71 4.17 -2.65 21.16
N SER A 72 5.30 -2.63 20.46
CA SER A 72 6.42 -3.53 20.72
C SER A 72 7.06 -3.27 22.10
N VAL A 73 7.27 -2.01 22.49
CA VAL A 73 7.75 -1.65 23.83
C VAL A 73 6.77 -2.12 24.91
N ARG A 74 5.45 -1.90 24.70
CA ARG A 74 4.42 -2.39 25.64
C ARG A 74 4.40 -3.91 25.75
N PHE A 75 4.64 -4.61 24.63
CA PHE A 75 4.73 -6.06 24.64
C PHE A 75 5.84 -6.56 25.58
N THR A 76 7.03 -5.95 25.54
CA THR A 76 8.14 -6.30 26.44
C THR A 76 7.87 -5.97 27.90
N GLN A 77 7.02 -4.99 28.16
CA GLN A 77 6.63 -4.56 29.51
C GLN A 77 5.41 -5.31 30.07
N GLY A 78 4.75 -6.15 29.28
CA GLY A 78 3.49 -6.80 29.65
C GLY A 78 2.31 -5.85 29.78
N ASN A 79 2.36 -4.69 29.10
CA ASN A 79 1.31 -3.69 29.11
C ASN A 79 0.34 -3.89 27.92
N ASN A 80 -0.93 -3.54 28.13
CA ASN A 80 -1.96 -3.65 27.10
C ASN A 80 -1.54 -2.95 25.78
N LEU A 81 -1.57 -3.69 24.66
CA LEU A 81 -1.19 -3.18 23.34
C LEU A 81 -2.24 -2.23 22.75
N TYR A 82 -3.51 -2.43 23.11
CA TYR A 82 -4.69 -1.80 22.51
C TYR A 82 -5.35 -0.83 23.48
N ASN A 83 -4.58 0.03 24.10
CA ASN A 83 -5.05 0.95 25.13
C ASN A 83 -6.10 1.94 24.56
N LEU A 84 -7.32 1.46 24.40
CA LEU A 84 -8.49 2.20 23.93
C LEU A 84 -9.37 2.68 25.10
N ASP A 85 -8.99 2.38 26.36
CA ASP A 85 -9.79 2.68 27.55
C ASP A 85 -10.17 4.17 27.66
N GLN A 86 -9.28 5.06 27.21
CA GLN A 86 -9.57 6.50 27.18
C GLN A 86 -10.57 6.88 26.08
N ILE A 87 -10.64 6.14 24.97
CA ILE A 87 -11.67 6.34 23.93
C ILE A 87 -13.02 5.89 24.49
N ASP A 88 -13.06 4.76 25.19
CA ASP A 88 -14.27 4.27 25.83
C ASP A 88 -14.73 5.20 26.95
N GLU A 89 -13.82 5.79 27.74
CA GLU A 89 -14.14 6.82 28.74
C GLU A 89 -14.75 8.08 28.11
N ILE A 90 -14.20 8.54 26.98
CA ILE A 90 -14.74 9.69 26.25
C ILE A 90 -16.08 9.35 25.61
N LEU A 91 -16.23 8.15 25.04
CA LEU A 91 -17.49 7.68 24.50
C LEU A 91 -18.54 7.53 25.59
N ALA A 92 -18.18 7.03 26.78
CA ALA A 92 -19.05 6.95 27.93
C ALA A 92 -19.48 8.34 28.40
N LYS A 93 -18.57 9.32 28.46
CA LYS A 93 -18.87 10.74 28.79
C LYS A 93 -19.76 11.42 27.75
N LEU A 94 -19.59 11.08 26.46
CA LEU A 94 -20.47 11.53 25.39
C LEU A 94 -21.88 10.91 25.52
N GLN A 95 -21.95 9.60 25.81
CA GLN A 95 -23.21 8.88 25.99
C GLN A 95 -23.96 9.31 27.23
N SER A 96 -23.24 9.63 28.34
CA SER A 96 -23.83 10.15 29.57
C SER A 96 -24.28 11.62 29.49
N GLY A 97 -23.92 12.32 28.40
CA GLY A 97 -24.20 13.76 28.23
C GLY A 97 -23.30 14.66 29.07
N GLU A 98 -22.28 14.11 29.72
CA GLU A 98 -21.28 14.87 30.48
C GLU A 98 -20.42 15.78 29.58
N ILE A 99 -20.18 15.33 28.36
CA ILE A 99 -19.56 16.10 27.27
C ILE A 99 -20.58 16.22 26.14
N LYS A 100 -20.98 17.44 25.81
CA LYS A 100 -21.86 17.66 24.65
C LYS A 100 -21.11 17.33 23.35
N ILE A 101 -21.82 16.75 22.39
CA ILE A 101 -21.27 16.39 21.08
C ILE A 101 -20.59 17.59 20.39
N GLU A 102 -21.16 18.79 20.56
CA GLU A 102 -20.61 20.04 20.05
C GLU A 102 -19.27 20.42 20.70
N GLU A 103 -19.10 20.10 21.99
CA GLU A 103 -17.86 20.31 22.74
C GLU A 103 -16.79 19.27 22.40
N ALA A 104 -17.18 18.04 22.12
CA ALA A 104 -16.26 16.98 21.66
C ALA A 104 -15.57 17.34 20.33
N PHE A 105 -16.21 18.19 19.52
CA PHE A 105 -15.65 18.72 18.28
C PHE A 105 -15.13 20.15 18.39
N SER A 106 -15.15 20.73 19.57
CA SER A 106 -14.45 22.00 19.80
C SER A 106 -12.94 21.79 19.51
N PRO A 107 -12.23 22.80 18.96
CA PRO A 107 -10.80 22.68 18.68
C PRO A 107 -9.98 22.23 19.89
N LYS A 108 -10.46 22.56 21.11
CA LYS A 108 -9.80 22.23 22.37
C LYS A 108 -9.97 20.75 22.74
N VAL A 109 -11.19 20.21 22.63
CA VAL A 109 -11.47 18.79 22.89
C VAL A 109 -10.97 17.93 21.73
N PHE A 110 -11.06 18.41 20.49
CA PHE A 110 -10.46 17.74 19.35
C PHE A 110 -8.92 17.67 19.47
N LEU A 111 -8.25 18.70 19.96
CA LEU A 111 -6.82 18.67 20.26
C LEU A 111 -6.50 17.74 21.43
N GLN A 112 -7.36 17.66 22.45
CA GLN A 112 -7.24 16.69 23.52
C GLN A 112 -7.48 15.26 23.03
N LEU A 113 -8.56 14.99 22.31
CA LEU A 113 -8.83 13.72 21.64
C LEU A 113 -7.71 13.34 20.67
N LYS A 114 -7.23 14.30 19.90
CA LYS A 114 -6.09 14.11 19.02
C LYS A 114 -4.82 13.82 19.80
N SER A 115 -4.51 14.53 20.88
CA SER A 115 -3.33 14.26 21.72
C SER A 115 -3.46 12.94 22.48
N MET A 116 -4.66 12.55 22.88
CA MET A 116 -4.95 11.27 23.50
C MET A 116 -4.88 10.12 22.47
N MET A 117 -5.51 10.26 21.31
CA MET A 117 -5.34 9.33 20.17
C MET A 117 -3.88 9.28 19.71
N GLU A 118 -3.17 10.40 19.78
CA GLU A 118 -1.77 10.53 19.46
C GLU A 118 -0.86 9.90 20.52
N GLY A 119 -1.24 9.88 21.77
CA GLY A 119 -0.53 9.23 22.89
C GLY A 119 -0.85 7.75 23.05
N LEU A 120 -2.04 7.32 22.63
CA LEU A 120 -2.58 5.97 22.82
C LEU A 120 -2.14 5.00 21.73
N GLY A 121 -1.60 5.49 20.61
CA GLY A 121 -1.24 4.69 19.48
C GLY A 121 -2.43 3.94 18.90
N SER A 122 -2.79 4.25 17.67
CA SER A 122 -3.83 3.51 16.93
C SER A 122 -3.30 2.15 16.47
N TYR A 123 -2.69 1.37 17.36
CA TYR A 123 -2.20 0.04 17.03
C TYR A 123 -3.39 -0.90 16.80
N ILE A 124 -3.58 -1.30 15.55
CA ILE A 124 -4.71 -2.14 15.12
C ILE A 124 -4.27 -3.52 14.59
N TYR A 125 -2.99 -3.81 14.67
CA TYR A 125 -2.39 -5.04 14.14
C TYR A 125 -2.43 -6.17 15.16
N PRO A 126 -2.30 -7.45 14.73
CA PRO A 126 -2.22 -8.59 15.65
C PRO A 126 -1.03 -8.46 16.63
N PRO A 127 -1.11 -9.07 17.83
CA PRO A 127 -0.01 -9.05 18.81
C PRO A 127 1.30 -9.60 18.26
N THR A 128 1.22 -10.59 17.36
CA THR A 128 2.38 -11.18 16.68
C THR A 128 3.24 -10.11 15.99
N PHE A 129 2.64 -9.08 15.39
CA PHE A 129 3.41 -8.05 14.71
C PHE A 129 4.20 -7.19 15.73
N ALA A 130 3.60 -6.84 16.87
CA ALA A 130 4.32 -6.16 17.94
C ALA A 130 5.50 -7.01 18.46
N PHE A 131 5.29 -8.32 18.63
CA PHE A 131 6.34 -9.26 19.02
C PHE A 131 7.50 -9.31 18.01
N LEU A 132 7.21 -9.37 16.71
CA LEU A 132 8.22 -9.41 15.65
C LEU A 132 9.09 -8.14 15.62
N LEU A 133 8.59 -7.02 16.14
CA LEU A 133 9.32 -5.76 16.19
C LEU A 133 10.16 -5.58 17.48
N ILE A 134 10.11 -6.50 18.45
CA ILE A 134 10.89 -6.41 19.70
C ILE A 134 12.38 -6.13 19.43
N PRO A 135 13.06 -6.81 18.50
CA PRO A 135 14.48 -6.55 18.25
C PRO A 135 14.78 -5.10 17.83
N ILE A 136 13.82 -4.46 17.16
CA ILE A 136 13.96 -3.07 16.71
C ILE A 136 13.61 -2.10 17.84
N SER A 137 12.70 -2.46 18.74
CA SER A 137 12.25 -1.60 19.83
C SER A 137 13.30 -1.41 20.95
N PHE A 138 14.40 -2.17 20.96
CA PHE A 138 15.54 -1.93 21.86
C PHE A 138 16.35 -0.67 21.48
N PHE A 139 16.19 -0.15 20.27
CA PHE A 139 16.84 1.09 19.85
C PHE A 139 15.98 2.31 20.17
N PRO A 140 16.58 3.52 20.35
CA PRO A 140 15.83 4.76 20.40
C PRO A 140 14.90 4.92 19.17
N TYR A 141 13.75 5.56 19.36
CA TYR A 141 12.71 5.66 18.32
C TYR A 141 13.23 6.09 16.94
N GLU A 142 14.10 7.11 16.89
CA GLU A 142 14.64 7.64 15.64
C GLU A 142 15.48 6.58 14.89
N VAL A 143 16.26 5.81 15.64
CA VAL A 143 17.11 4.72 15.09
C VAL A 143 16.20 3.56 14.65
N ALA A 144 15.25 3.15 15.49
CA ALA A 144 14.27 2.11 15.16
C ALA A 144 13.47 2.45 13.90
N SER A 145 13.01 3.70 13.80
CA SER A 145 12.28 4.20 12.64
C SER A 145 13.13 4.19 11.36
N ALA A 146 14.40 4.58 11.45
CA ALA A 146 15.32 4.52 10.32
C ALA A 146 15.63 3.09 9.87
N ILE A 147 15.80 2.15 10.83
CA ILE A 147 15.99 0.72 10.53
C ILE A 147 14.74 0.18 9.82
N PHE A 148 13.54 0.42 10.37
CA PHE A 148 12.30 -0.08 9.80
C PHE A 148 12.04 0.49 8.39
N LEU A 149 12.30 1.79 8.18
CA LEU A 149 12.19 2.42 6.87
C LEU A 149 13.18 1.80 5.87
N THR A 150 14.41 1.52 6.31
CA THR A 150 15.42 0.87 5.47
C THR A 150 14.99 -0.54 5.06
N LEU A 151 14.46 -1.34 6.00
CA LEU A 151 13.91 -2.66 5.70
C LEU A 151 12.75 -2.60 4.71
N ASN A 152 11.83 -1.64 4.91
CA ASN A 152 10.75 -1.38 3.95
C ASN A 152 11.28 -1.01 2.57
N PHE A 153 12.29 -0.15 2.49
CA PHE A 153 12.86 0.27 1.22
C PHE A 153 13.58 -0.88 0.50
N LEU A 154 14.30 -1.73 1.23
CA LEU A 154 14.89 -2.95 0.67
C LEU A 154 13.82 -3.91 0.17
N ALA A 155 12.72 -4.10 0.91
CA ALA A 155 11.57 -4.89 0.48
C ALA A 155 10.91 -4.30 -0.80
N PHE A 156 10.82 -2.98 -0.90
CA PHE A 156 10.35 -2.29 -2.10
C PHE A 156 11.25 -2.57 -3.31
N LEU A 157 12.57 -2.43 -3.17
CA LEU A 157 13.52 -2.77 -4.24
C LEU A 157 13.42 -4.26 -4.62
N GLY A 158 13.29 -5.16 -3.64
CA GLY A 158 13.04 -6.58 -3.88
C GLY A 158 11.74 -6.84 -4.64
N SER A 159 10.67 -6.09 -4.33
CA SER A 159 9.40 -6.15 -5.08
C SER A 159 9.57 -5.72 -6.53
N LEU A 160 10.28 -4.60 -6.77
CA LEU A 160 10.57 -4.13 -8.13
C LEU A 160 11.45 -5.12 -8.90
N TYR A 161 12.40 -5.76 -8.23
CA TYR A 161 13.21 -6.81 -8.83
C TYR A 161 12.34 -7.99 -9.29
N ILE A 162 11.45 -8.52 -8.43
CA ILE A 162 10.53 -9.61 -8.79
C ILE A 162 9.61 -9.18 -9.94
N ILE A 163 9.07 -7.96 -9.90
CA ILE A 163 8.26 -7.40 -10.99
C ILE A 163 9.07 -7.36 -12.30
N SER A 164 10.33 -6.91 -12.24
CA SER A 164 11.18 -6.82 -13.42
C SER A 164 11.50 -8.20 -14.04
N LEU A 165 11.59 -9.25 -13.22
CA LEU A 165 11.77 -10.62 -13.70
C LEU A 165 10.53 -11.15 -14.43
N ARG A 166 9.31 -10.74 -13.99
CA ARG A 166 8.05 -11.17 -14.61
C ARG A 166 7.77 -10.46 -15.93
N PHE A 167 8.17 -9.20 -16.03
CA PHE A 167 7.98 -8.36 -17.20
C PHE A 167 9.32 -8.15 -17.93
N HIS A 168 9.83 -9.20 -18.59
CA HIS A 168 11.13 -9.25 -19.29
C HIS A 168 11.23 -8.23 -20.41
N ARG A 169 11.59 -6.99 -20.11
CA ARG A 169 11.73 -5.92 -21.11
C ARG A 169 13.17 -5.46 -21.26
N LYS A 170 13.56 -5.21 -22.49
CA LYS A 170 14.75 -4.39 -22.75
C LYS A 170 14.50 -3.02 -22.12
N GLY A 171 15.28 -2.65 -21.12
CA GLY A 171 15.10 -1.39 -20.40
C GLY A 171 14.27 -1.51 -19.10
N HIS A 172 14.30 -2.66 -18.43
CA HIS A 172 13.63 -2.91 -17.15
C HIS A 172 13.87 -1.82 -16.08
N LEU A 173 15.03 -1.17 -16.06
CA LEU A 173 15.30 -0.07 -15.14
C LEU A 173 14.39 1.15 -15.41
N VAL A 174 14.24 1.54 -16.69
CA VAL A 174 13.35 2.63 -17.08
C VAL A 174 11.90 2.26 -16.79
N PHE A 175 11.52 1.01 -17.04
CA PHE A 175 10.19 0.49 -16.70
C PHE A 175 9.91 0.64 -15.22
N CYS A 176 10.83 0.25 -14.32
CA CYS A 176 10.68 0.42 -12.87
C CYS A 176 10.57 1.89 -12.46
N VAL A 177 11.37 2.78 -13.05
CA VAL A 177 11.29 4.22 -12.75
C VAL A 177 9.94 4.80 -13.18
N VAL A 178 9.47 4.48 -14.41
CA VAL A 178 8.15 4.93 -14.89
C VAL A 178 7.04 4.37 -14.02
N LEU A 179 7.09 3.10 -13.64
CA LEU A 179 6.14 2.48 -12.72
C LEU A 179 6.08 3.22 -11.38
N CYS A 180 7.25 3.58 -10.83
CA CYS A 180 7.32 4.37 -9.59
C CYS A 180 6.75 5.78 -9.75
N ILE A 181 7.04 6.46 -10.87
CA ILE A 181 6.49 7.80 -11.14
C ILE A 181 4.96 7.76 -11.22
N LEU A 182 4.38 6.77 -11.91
CA LEU A 182 2.93 6.61 -12.01
C LEU A 182 2.26 6.33 -10.65
N ASN A 183 3.00 5.78 -9.69
CA ASN A 183 2.52 5.49 -8.34
C ASN A 183 3.14 6.40 -7.27
N LEU A 184 3.85 7.46 -7.65
CA LEU A 184 4.69 8.28 -6.76
C LEU A 184 3.92 8.79 -5.54
N ARG A 185 2.68 9.25 -5.73
CA ARG A 185 1.81 9.70 -4.64
C ARG A 185 1.66 8.67 -3.53
N PHE A 186 1.44 7.41 -3.89
CA PHE A 186 1.25 6.32 -2.93
C PHE A 186 2.57 5.93 -2.27
N LEU A 187 3.65 5.93 -3.04
CA LEU A 187 4.99 5.64 -2.55
C LEU A 187 5.45 6.68 -1.52
N GLU A 188 5.30 7.97 -1.82
CA GLU A 188 5.63 9.07 -0.89
C GLU A 188 4.76 9.02 0.38
N ASN A 189 3.45 8.82 0.24
CA ASN A 189 2.56 8.74 1.39
C ASN A 189 2.91 7.54 2.28
N HIS A 190 3.23 6.39 1.68
CA HIS A 190 3.68 5.20 2.40
C HIS A 190 4.98 5.45 3.18
N GLN A 191 5.98 6.08 2.55
CA GLN A 191 7.26 6.39 3.21
C GLN A 191 7.09 7.43 4.32
N ASN A 192 6.29 8.49 4.08
CA ASN A 192 6.05 9.53 5.07
C ASN A 192 5.38 9.00 6.33
N ASN A 193 4.55 7.96 6.20
CA ASN A 193 3.90 7.28 7.34
C ASN A 193 4.73 6.09 7.86
N ASN A 194 5.85 5.76 7.23
CA ASN A 194 6.71 4.63 7.55
C ASN A 194 5.92 3.33 7.79
N GLN A 195 5.06 2.99 6.83
CA GLN A 195 4.12 1.88 6.87
C GLN A 195 4.74 0.56 6.43
N VAL A 196 4.11 -0.56 6.81
CA VAL A 196 4.57 -1.94 6.52
C VAL A 196 4.24 -2.43 5.10
N GLY A 197 3.54 -1.65 4.29
CA GLY A 197 2.99 -2.09 2.99
C GLY A 197 4.03 -2.62 2.00
N PHE A 198 5.25 -2.06 1.95
CA PHE A 198 6.31 -2.56 1.06
C PHE A 198 6.81 -3.94 1.47
N ILE A 199 6.92 -4.21 2.77
CA ILE A 199 7.25 -5.54 3.30
C ILE A 199 6.16 -6.54 2.90
N LEU A 200 4.88 -6.16 3.02
CA LEU A 200 3.76 -7.02 2.62
C LEU A 200 3.77 -7.34 1.12
N ILE A 201 3.98 -6.33 0.25
CA ILE A 201 4.07 -6.53 -1.20
C ILE A 201 5.22 -7.50 -1.53
N PHE A 202 6.39 -7.30 -0.92
CA PHE A 202 7.55 -8.17 -1.13
C PHE A 202 7.27 -9.60 -0.70
N LEU A 203 6.72 -9.82 0.50
CA LEU A 203 6.40 -11.15 1.01
C LEU A 203 5.38 -11.86 0.12
N ILE A 204 4.34 -11.15 -0.34
CA ILE A 204 3.33 -11.70 -1.25
C ILE A 204 3.98 -12.08 -2.60
N LEU A 205 4.71 -11.16 -3.22
CA LEU A 205 5.36 -11.42 -4.53
C LEU A 205 6.40 -12.54 -4.42
N ALA A 206 7.21 -12.53 -3.37
CA ALA A 206 8.18 -13.58 -3.12
C ALA A 206 7.48 -14.94 -2.91
N SER A 207 6.39 -14.99 -2.12
CA SER A 207 5.64 -16.23 -1.89
C SER A 207 5.10 -16.84 -3.18
N VAL A 208 4.58 -16.00 -4.06
CA VAL A 208 4.05 -16.42 -5.37
C VAL A 208 5.17 -16.86 -6.32
N HIS A 209 6.35 -16.24 -6.21
CA HIS A 209 7.50 -16.52 -7.09
C HIS A 209 8.28 -17.79 -6.68
N MET A 210 8.19 -18.21 -5.42
CA MET A 210 8.91 -19.40 -4.93
C MET A 210 8.32 -20.69 -5.50
N ASN A 211 9.21 -21.59 -5.98
CA ASN A 211 8.82 -22.93 -6.46
C ASN A 211 8.58 -23.91 -5.31
N LYS A 212 9.22 -23.70 -4.14
CA LYS A 212 9.06 -24.58 -2.97
C LYS A 212 7.83 -24.18 -2.18
N ASP A 213 6.82 -25.04 -2.13
CA ASP A 213 5.54 -24.79 -1.48
C ASP A 213 5.66 -24.42 0.01
N TRP A 214 6.60 -25.04 0.73
CA TRP A 214 6.81 -24.70 2.14
C TRP A 214 7.30 -23.26 2.32
N LEU A 215 8.20 -22.78 1.42
CA LEU A 215 8.71 -21.41 1.47
C LEU A 215 7.63 -20.41 1.02
N SER A 216 6.83 -20.77 0.00
CA SER A 216 5.68 -19.98 -0.40
C SER A 216 4.69 -19.80 0.76
N GLY A 217 4.36 -20.89 1.45
CA GLY A 217 3.48 -20.86 2.63
C GLY A 217 4.06 -20.06 3.79
N PHE A 218 5.36 -20.21 4.07
CA PHE A 218 6.06 -19.48 5.11
C PHE A 218 6.01 -17.95 4.86
N LEU A 219 6.32 -17.50 3.64
CA LEU A 219 6.31 -16.08 3.29
C LEU A 219 4.91 -15.48 3.31
N LEU A 220 3.89 -16.18 2.79
CA LEU A 220 2.52 -15.71 2.82
C LEU A 220 1.96 -15.67 4.23
N SER A 221 2.27 -16.67 5.07
CA SER A 221 1.85 -16.70 6.48
C SER A 221 2.44 -15.54 7.28
N LEU A 222 3.71 -15.18 7.03
CA LEU A 222 4.35 -14.04 7.68
C LEU A 222 3.63 -12.72 7.28
N ALA A 223 3.28 -12.54 6.00
CA ALA A 223 2.47 -11.40 5.57
C ALA A 223 1.10 -11.38 6.24
N LEU A 224 0.45 -12.55 6.40
CA LEU A 224 -0.88 -12.70 6.98
C LEU A 224 -0.92 -12.33 8.47
N VAL A 225 0.09 -12.72 9.25
CA VAL A 225 0.13 -12.39 10.69
C VAL A 225 0.53 -10.94 10.97
N ILE A 226 1.14 -10.26 10.00
CA ILE A 226 1.35 -8.80 10.07
C ILE A 226 0.02 -8.09 9.79
N LYS A 227 -0.71 -8.51 8.76
CA LYS A 227 -1.99 -7.92 8.35
C LYS A 227 -2.86 -8.98 7.70
N LEU A 228 -4.16 -9.00 7.97
CA LEU A 228 -5.06 -10.06 7.47
C LEU A 228 -5.31 -10.02 5.95
N THR A 229 -5.17 -8.85 5.33
CA THR A 229 -5.48 -8.66 3.89
C THR A 229 -4.69 -9.57 2.94
N PRO A 230 -3.41 -9.96 3.20
CA PRO A 230 -2.70 -10.96 2.40
C PRO A 230 -3.37 -12.33 2.33
N GLY A 231 -4.30 -12.66 3.23
CA GLY A 231 -5.07 -13.90 3.18
C GLY A 231 -5.83 -14.12 1.87
N ALA A 232 -6.19 -13.04 1.16
CA ALA A 232 -6.80 -13.13 -0.17
C ALA A 232 -5.92 -13.87 -1.20
N PHE A 233 -4.59 -13.86 -1.02
CA PHE A 233 -3.65 -14.49 -1.95
C PHE A 233 -3.62 -16.03 -1.83
N VAL A 234 -4.26 -16.62 -0.83
CA VAL A 234 -4.55 -18.07 -0.78
C VAL A 234 -5.38 -18.49 -2.01
N LEU A 235 -6.27 -17.61 -2.51
CA LEU A 235 -7.03 -17.85 -3.75
C LEU A 235 -6.10 -18.00 -4.97
N PHE A 236 -4.95 -17.33 -5.00
CA PHE A 236 -3.96 -17.52 -6.04
C PHE A 236 -3.39 -18.93 -6.02
N PHE A 237 -2.98 -19.44 -4.86
CA PHE A 237 -2.51 -20.82 -4.72
C PHE A 237 -3.60 -21.85 -5.03
N LEU A 238 -4.84 -21.56 -4.65
CA LEU A 238 -5.99 -22.41 -4.99
C LEU A 238 -6.18 -22.49 -6.52
N MET A 239 -6.13 -21.36 -7.20
CA MET A 239 -6.22 -21.30 -8.67
C MET A 239 -5.09 -22.09 -9.35
N GLN A 240 -3.86 -22.02 -8.80
CA GLN A 240 -2.70 -22.75 -9.29
C GLN A 240 -2.68 -24.22 -8.87
N LYS A 241 -3.66 -24.68 -8.07
CA LYS A 241 -3.72 -26.03 -7.48
C LYS A 241 -2.51 -26.35 -6.56
N ARG A 242 -1.88 -25.33 -5.99
CA ARG A 242 -0.78 -25.47 -5.05
C ARG A 242 -1.29 -25.72 -3.63
N TYR A 243 -1.98 -26.82 -3.44
CA TYR A 243 -2.62 -27.17 -2.16
C TYR A 243 -1.63 -27.32 -1.00
N ARG A 244 -0.39 -27.80 -1.31
CA ARG A 244 0.70 -27.85 -0.30
C ARG A 244 1.09 -26.46 0.18
N ALA A 245 1.17 -25.47 -0.71
CA ALA A 245 1.44 -24.10 -0.30
C ALA A 245 0.34 -23.53 0.62
N ILE A 246 -0.93 -23.86 0.35
CA ILE A 246 -2.07 -23.50 1.22
C ILE A 246 -1.91 -24.17 2.59
N PHE A 247 -1.62 -25.47 2.62
CA PHE A 247 -1.40 -26.21 3.85
C PHE A 247 -0.25 -25.61 4.68
N TYR A 248 0.88 -25.33 4.06
CA TYR A 248 2.01 -24.68 4.74
C TYR A 248 1.68 -23.26 5.20
N THR A 249 0.89 -22.50 4.43
CA THR A 249 0.43 -21.18 4.87
C THR A 249 -0.35 -21.31 6.18
N PHE A 250 -1.26 -22.28 6.28
CA PHE A 250 -2.01 -22.51 7.50
C PHE A 250 -1.12 -22.93 8.67
N VAL A 251 -0.23 -23.91 8.47
CA VAL A 251 0.70 -24.42 9.51
C VAL A 251 1.59 -23.30 10.03
N PHE A 252 2.22 -22.53 9.13
CA PHE A 252 3.10 -21.44 9.56
C PHE A 252 2.33 -20.24 10.14
N THR A 253 1.05 -20.00 9.73
CA THR A 253 0.22 -19.00 10.38
C THR A 253 0.00 -19.36 11.86
N LEU A 254 -0.34 -20.63 12.15
CA LEU A 254 -0.46 -21.10 13.53
C LEU A 254 0.89 -20.97 14.27
N PHE A 255 1.99 -21.37 13.64
CA PHE A 255 3.32 -21.20 14.23
C PHE A 255 3.58 -19.73 14.64
N TRP A 256 3.32 -18.78 13.77
CA TRP A 256 3.52 -17.35 14.05
C TRP A 256 2.59 -16.82 15.15
N ILE A 257 1.33 -17.26 15.18
CA ILE A 257 0.37 -16.85 16.21
C ILE A 257 0.81 -17.36 17.59
N PHE A 258 1.33 -18.59 17.67
CA PHE A 258 1.76 -19.17 18.93
C PHE A 258 3.22 -18.85 19.31
N LEU A 259 4.02 -18.33 18.39
CA LEU A 259 5.42 -17.99 18.67
C LEU A 259 5.59 -17.01 19.86
N PRO A 260 4.79 -15.94 19.99
CA PRO A 260 4.87 -15.04 21.13
C PRO A 260 4.52 -15.72 22.48
N CYS A 261 3.75 -16.81 22.46
CA CYS A 261 3.44 -17.58 23.66
C CYS A 261 4.67 -18.25 24.29
N LEU A 262 5.74 -18.47 23.53
CA LEU A 262 7.01 -18.96 24.07
C LEU A 262 7.69 -17.93 24.99
N TYR A 263 7.39 -16.64 24.78
CA TYR A 263 7.92 -15.54 25.58
C TYR A 263 6.97 -15.17 26.74
N ALA A 264 5.68 -14.97 26.46
CA ALA A 264 4.68 -14.52 27.42
C ALA A 264 3.30 -15.18 27.11
N PRO A 265 3.05 -16.43 27.55
CA PRO A 265 1.88 -17.19 27.11
C PRO A 265 0.54 -16.57 27.49
N SER A 266 0.30 -16.27 28.76
CA SER A 266 -0.95 -15.69 29.25
C SER A 266 -1.23 -14.33 28.62
N PHE A 267 -0.22 -13.47 28.60
CA PHE A 267 -0.30 -12.14 27.99
C PHE A 267 -0.61 -12.21 26.49
N THR A 268 0.03 -13.11 25.76
CA THR A 268 -0.23 -13.27 24.31
C THR A 268 -1.65 -13.71 24.03
N ILE A 269 -2.19 -14.64 24.82
CA ILE A 269 -3.57 -15.11 24.68
C ILE A 269 -4.53 -13.95 24.99
N GLU A 270 -4.34 -13.26 26.10
CA GLU A 270 -5.13 -12.10 26.48
C GLU A 270 -5.15 -11.02 25.39
N MET A 271 -3.97 -10.63 24.91
CA MET A 271 -3.87 -9.60 23.84
C MET A 271 -4.46 -10.06 22.51
N THR A 272 -4.43 -11.36 22.21
CA THR A 272 -5.09 -11.90 21.00
C THR A 272 -6.61 -11.84 21.12
N LEU A 273 -7.16 -12.15 22.27
CA LEU A 273 -8.60 -12.02 22.53
C LEU A 273 -9.03 -10.54 22.53
N THR A 274 -8.24 -9.69 23.18
CA THR A 274 -8.45 -8.22 23.20
C THR A 274 -8.42 -7.66 21.77
N TRP A 275 -7.44 -8.06 20.95
CA TRP A 275 -7.37 -7.66 19.54
C TRP A 275 -8.62 -8.05 18.76
N LYS A 276 -9.08 -9.31 18.93
CA LYS A 276 -10.31 -9.76 18.28
C LYS A 276 -11.49 -8.89 18.71
N GLN A 277 -11.70 -8.71 19.99
CA GLN A 277 -12.83 -7.98 20.54
C GLN A 277 -12.80 -6.50 20.19
N LEU A 278 -11.69 -5.80 20.47
CA LEU A 278 -11.61 -4.36 20.29
C LEU A 278 -11.43 -3.97 18.82
N ILE A 279 -10.61 -4.68 18.07
CA ILE A 279 -10.28 -4.28 16.71
C ILE A 279 -11.23 -4.91 15.68
N LEU A 280 -11.36 -6.24 15.67
CA LEU A 280 -12.16 -6.90 14.62
C LEU A 280 -13.66 -6.73 14.86
N ASP A 281 -14.12 -6.83 16.09
CA ASP A 281 -15.54 -6.79 16.40
C ASP A 281 -16.07 -5.37 16.60
N ASN A 282 -15.27 -4.44 17.15
CA ASN A 282 -15.70 -3.08 17.46
C ASN A 282 -15.10 -2.02 16.52
N TYR A 283 -13.76 -1.81 16.55
CA TYR A 283 -13.11 -0.70 15.86
C TYR A 283 -13.36 -0.68 14.36
N LEU A 284 -13.16 -1.81 13.68
CA LEU A 284 -13.38 -1.92 12.22
C LEU A 284 -14.86 -1.81 11.83
N ARG A 285 -15.77 -2.01 12.77
CA ARG A 285 -17.22 -1.88 12.56
C ARG A 285 -17.76 -0.52 13.00
N SER A 286 -16.98 0.24 13.78
CA SER A 286 -17.42 1.57 14.26
C SER A 286 -17.71 2.49 13.08
N PRO A 287 -18.90 3.13 13.03
CA PRO A 287 -19.26 4.09 12.01
C PRO A 287 -18.21 5.22 11.86
N LEU A 288 -17.70 5.72 12.98
CA LEU A 288 -16.74 6.82 13.02
C LEU A 288 -15.46 6.51 12.23
N PHE A 289 -14.85 5.34 12.45
CA PHE A 289 -13.63 4.95 11.74
C PHE A 289 -13.91 4.45 10.31
N ARG A 290 -15.06 3.82 10.13
CA ARG A 290 -15.49 3.31 8.83
C ARG A 290 -15.74 4.42 7.84
N ALA A 291 -16.46 5.50 8.23
CA ALA A 291 -16.75 6.65 7.36
C ALA A 291 -15.67 7.74 7.36
N TRP A 292 -14.55 7.53 8.05
CA TRP A 292 -13.46 8.52 8.06
C TRP A 292 -13.00 8.85 6.64
N LYS A 293 -12.81 10.15 6.34
CA LYS A 293 -12.46 10.64 5.00
C LYS A 293 -11.27 9.91 4.37
N ASN A 294 -10.26 9.57 5.17
CA ASN A 294 -9.05 8.88 4.68
C ASN A 294 -9.28 7.39 4.38
N ASN A 295 -10.36 6.79 4.89
CA ASN A 295 -10.70 5.41 4.57
C ASN A 295 -11.36 5.33 3.19
N GLN A 296 -10.69 4.69 2.26
CA GLN A 296 -11.06 4.62 0.83
C GLN A 296 -11.45 3.17 0.42
N SER A 297 -11.87 2.35 1.39
CA SER A 297 -12.38 1.00 1.09
C SER A 297 -13.83 1.03 0.60
N LEU A 298 -14.31 -0.05 0.01
CA LEU A 298 -15.70 -0.17 -0.44
C LEU A 298 -16.68 0.01 0.74
N ASN A 299 -16.42 -0.66 1.86
CA ASN A 299 -17.23 -0.53 3.07
C ASN A 299 -17.28 0.92 3.59
N ALA A 300 -16.13 1.59 3.62
CA ALA A 300 -16.03 2.99 4.01
C ALA A 300 -16.82 3.92 3.07
N THR A 301 -16.72 3.68 1.78
CA THR A 301 -17.40 4.49 0.76
C THR A 301 -18.90 4.39 0.88
N LEU A 302 -19.42 3.17 1.03
CA LEU A 302 -20.85 2.96 1.24
C LEU A 302 -21.32 3.60 2.55
N ALA A 303 -20.51 3.53 3.60
CA ALA A 303 -20.81 4.18 4.86
C ALA A 303 -20.89 5.71 4.71
N LYS A 304 -19.92 6.34 4.00
CA LYS A 304 -19.92 7.79 3.75
C LYS A 304 -21.14 8.27 2.98
N TYR A 305 -21.69 7.46 2.06
CA TYR A 305 -22.78 7.86 1.19
C TYR A 305 -24.17 7.49 1.71
N PHE A 306 -24.27 6.46 2.55
CA PHE A 306 -25.57 5.86 2.85
C PHE A 306 -25.86 5.61 4.32
N LEU A 307 -24.88 5.73 5.24
CA LEU A 307 -25.21 5.63 6.67
C LEU A 307 -25.68 6.98 7.22
N SER A 308 -26.75 6.91 8.01
CA SER A 308 -27.14 8.04 8.85
C SER A 308 -26.18 8.15 10.03
N TYR A 309 -25.54 9.30 10.14
CA TYR A 309 -24.72 9.68 11.29
C TYR A 309 -25.37 10.80 12.09
N ALA A 310 -26.60 11.19 11.74
CA ALA A 310 -27.31 12.29 12.36
C ALA A 310 -27.41 12.14 13.88
N ASP A 311 -27.61 10.89 14.34
CA ASP A 311 -27.74 10.58 15.76
C ASP A 311 -26.40 10.52 16.51
N ILE A 312 -25.27 10.40 15.80
CA ILE A 312 -23.95 10.23 16.43
C ILE A 312 -23.12 11.49 16.33
N LEU A 313 -23.16 12.22 15.23
CA LEU A 313 -22.15 13.25 14.94
C LEU A 313 -22.69 14.56 14.39
N ASN A 314 -23.97 14.66 14.04
CA ASN A 314 -24.59 15.85 13.39
C ASN A 314 -23.66 16.50 12.34
N GLN A 315 -23.02 15.70 11.45
CA GLN A 315 -21.85 16.14 10.71
C GLN A 315 -21.92 15.90 9.22
N SER A 316 -22.10 16.98 8.48
CA SER A 316 -21.77 17.16 7.08
C SER A 316 -20.28 16.90 6.71
N ARG A 317 -19.41 16.60 7.70
CA ARG A 317 -17.95 16.48 7.49
C ARG A 317 -17.42 15.07 7.23
N LEU A 318 -18.21 14.02 7.50
CA LEU A 318 -17.74 12.64 7.36
C LEU A 318 -17.98 12.03 5.99
N GLY A 319 -18.80 12.64 5.15
CA GLY A 319 -19.09 12.15 3.81
C GLY A 319 -20.06 13.07 3.06
N TYR A 320 -20.61 12.56 1.97
CA TYR A 320 -21.70 13.18 1.23
C TYR A 320 -22.91 12.24 1.35
N PRO A 321 -23.72 12.33 2.41
CA PRO A 321 -24.89 11.47 2.56
C PRO A 321 -25.86 11.73 1.41
N LEU A 322 -25.98 10.78 0.51
CA LEU A 322 -26.95 10.80 -0.59
C LEU A 322 -28.34 10.38 -0.11
N LEU A 323 -28.36 9.37 0.75
CA LEU A 323 -29.55 8.81 1.39
C LEU A 323 -29.15 8.32 2.78
N GLU A 324 -30.04 8.45 3.74
CA GLU A 324 -29.86 7.90 5.08
C GLU A 324 -30.52 6.52 5.15
N LEU A 325 -29.70 5.49 5.15
CA LEU A 325 -30.13 4.10 5.14
C LEU A 325 -29.68 3.41 6.43
N SER A 326 -30.43 2.39 6.82
CA SER A 326 -30.07 1.56 7.99
C SER A 326 -28.79 0.75 7.72
N GLU A 327 -28.08 0.42 8.80
CA GLU A 327 -26.85 -0.39 8.77
C GLU A 327 -27.07 -1.73 8.03
N LEU A 328 -28.24 -2.37 8.20
CA LEU A 328 -28.56 -3.62 7.52
C LEU A 328 -28.62 -3.47 6.00
N VAL A 329 -29.23 -2.38 5.52
CA VAL A 329 -29.32 -2.08 4.08
C VAL A 329 -27.93 -1.79 3.51
N VAL A 330 -27.11 -1.02 4.20
CA VAL A 330 -25.73 -0.70 3.76
C VAL A 330 -24.86 -1.97 3.73
N LYS A 331 -25.00 -2.90 4.69
CA LYS A 331 -24.37 -4.23 4.64
C LYS A 331 -24.84 -5.07 3.46
N GLY A 332 -26.14 -5.03 3.16
CA GLY A 332 -26.69 -5.66 1.97
C GLY A 332 -26.07 -5.09 0.68
N MET A 333 -25.99 -3.76 0.56
CA MET A 333 -25.33 -3.11 -0.56
C MET A 333 -23.85 -3.51 -0.68
N TYR A 334 -23.11 -3.55 0.44
CA TYR A 334 -21.72 -4.02 0.44
C TYR A 334 -21.59 -5.44 -0.12
N SER A 335 -22.50 -6.34 0.28
CA SER A 335 -22.52 -7.73 -0.22
C SER A 335 -22.79 -7.75 -1.74
N VAL A 336 -23.78 -7.00 -2.21
CA VAL A 336 -24.13 -6.91 -3.64
C VAL A 336 -22.96 -6.35 -4.47
N PHE A 337 -22.36 -5.23 -4.06
CA PHE A 337 -21.21 -4.66 -4.77
C PHE A 337 -19.99 -5.58 -4.73
N SER A 338 -19.78 -6.30 -3.62
CA SER A 338 -18.73 -7.30 -3.53
C SER A 338 -18.93 -8.44 -4.53
N LEU A 339 -20.15 -8.91 -4.71
CA LEU A 339 -20.49 -9.93 -5.72
C LEU A 339 -20.31 -9.39 -7.14
N ILE A 340 -20.73 -8.15 -7.42
CA ILE A 340 -20.54 -7.52 -8.73
C ILE A 340 -19.05 -7.48 -9.11
N LEU A 341 -18.15 -7.25 -8.16
CA LEU A 341 -16.73 -7.27 -8.39
C LEU A 341 -16.16 -8.70 -8.43
N ALA A 342 -16.64 -9.60 -7.59
CA ALA A 342 -16.11 -10.97 -7.49
C ALA A 342 -16.50 -11.85 -8.69
N ILE A 343 -17.74 -11.76 -9.18
CA ILE A 343 -18.23 -12.61 -10.29
C ILE A 343 -17.34 -12.48 -11.55
N PRO A 344 -17.02 -11.29 -12.07
CA PRO A 344 -16.12 -11.19 -13.22
C PRO A 344 -14.71 -11.73 -12.96
N PHE A 345 -14.20 -11.60 -11.73
CA PHE A 345 -12.92 -12.19 -11.35
C PHE A 345 -12.96 -13.71 -11.46
N PHE A 346 -13.94 -14.37 -10.83
CA PHE A 346 -14.04 -15.83 -10.84
C PHE A 346 -14.31 -16.35 -12.25
N TRP A 347 -15.17 -15.70 -13.01
CA TRP A 347 -15.54 -16.17 -14.35
C TRP A 347 -14.44 -15.92 -15.40
N LYS A 348 -13.84 -14.72 -15.44
CA LYS A 348 -12.90 -14.36 -16.51
C LYS A 348 -11.46 -14.66 -16.17
N VAL A 349 -11.07 -14.55 -14.92
CA VAL A 349 -9.67 -14.61 -14.48
C VAL A 349 -9.38 -15.96 -13.84
N PHE A 350 -10.11 -16.31 -12.78
CA PHE A 350 -9.87 -17.51 -11.99
C PHE A 350 -10.13 -18.77 -12.81
N ALA A 351 -11.30 -18.87 -13.50
CA ALA A 351 -11.65 -20.03 -14.33
C ALA A 351 -10.67 -20.26 -15.49
N ARG A 352 -10.12 -19.18 -16.05
CA ARG A 352 -9.12 -19.25 -17.14
C ARG A 352 -7.68 -19.40 -16.65
N ARG A 353 -7.47 -19.42 -15.35
CA ARG A 353 -6.15 -19.51 -14.70
C ARG A 353 -5.12 -18.50 -15.20
N ASN A 354 -5.55 -17.29 -15.51
CA ASN A 354 -4.63 -16.23 -15.90
C ASN A 354 -3.93 -15.70 -14.62
N ALA A 355 -2.73 -16.21 -14.38
CA ALA A 355 -1.97 -15.95 -13.15
C ALA A 355 -1.66 -14.46 -12.94
N GLU A 356 -1.23 -13.75 -13.99
CA GLU A 356 -0.85 -12.34 -13.87
C GLU A 356 -2.06 -11.48 -13.51
N SER A 357 -3.16 -11.64 -14.25
CA SER A 357 -4.37 -10.88 -13.98
C SER A 357 -5.00 -11.26 -12.64
N ALA A 358 -4.93 -12.54 -12.23
CA ALA A 358 -5.41 -12.99 -10.93
C ALA A 358 -4.65 -12.29 -9.81
N LEU A 359 -3.33 -12.28 -9.87
CA LEU A 359 -2.48 -11.61 -8.91
C LEU A 359 -2.77 -10.11 -8.87
N GLY A 360 -2.86 -9.45 -10.03
CA GLY A 360 -3.22 -8.03 -10.12
C GLY A 360 -4.59 -7.72 -9.50
N CYS A 361 -5.63 -8.53 -9.79
CA CYS A 361 -6.96 -8.38 -9.21
C CYS A 361 -6.94 -8.58 -7.69
N LEU A 362 -6.18 -9.55 -7.17
CA LEU A 362 -6.07 -9.80 -5.72
C LEU A 362 -5.40 -8.64 -5.00
N PHE A 363 -4.40 -8.00 -5.60
CA PHE A 363 -3.82 -6.76 -5.07
C PHE A 363 -4.86 -5.64 -4.99
N VAL A 364 -5.71 -5.45 -6.01
CA VAL A 364 -6.82 -4.49 -5.96
C VAL A 364 -7.82 -4.87 -4.88
N PHE A 365 -8.22 -6.14 -4.79
CA PHE A 365 -9.18 -6.62 -3.79
C PHE A 365 -8.67 -6.44 -2.36
N SER A 366 -7.37 -6.55 -2.12
CA SER A 366 -6.75 -6.27 -0.82
C SER A 366 -6.93 -4.82 -0.36
N ILE A 367 -7.17 -3.88 -1.29
CA ILE A 367 -7.51 -2.49 -0.98
C ILE A 367 -9.02 -2.33 -0.87
N VAL A 368 -9.76 -2.80 -1.86
CA VAL A 368 -11.21 -2.58 -2.00
C VAL A 368 -11.99 -3.21 -0.84
N PHE A 369 -11.65 -4.44 -0.46
CA PHE A 369 -12.34 -5.20 0.59
C PHE A 369 -11.71 -5.10 1.98
N SER A 370 -10.65 -4.31 2.14
CA SER A 370 -10.07 -4.04 3.46
C SER A 370 -11.07 -3.27 4.35
N GLY A 371 -11.03 -3.52 5.64
CA GLY A 371 -11.78 -2.70 6.61
C GLY A 371 -11.26 -1.25 6.63
N ILE A 372 -9.95 -1.06 6.46
CA ILE A 372 -9.29 0.25 6.41
C ILE A 372 -8.34 0.28 5.22
N SER A 373 -8.57 1.25 4.32
CA SER A 373 -7.71 1.52 3.17
C SER A 373 -7.39 3.00 3.07
N TRP A 374 -6.34 3.43 3.76
CA TRP A 374 -5.83 4.78 3.67
C TRP A 374 -4.91 4.94 2.45
N VAL A 375 -4.51 6.17 2.14
CA VAL A 375 -3.71 6.48 0.94
C VAL A 375 -2.46 5.59 0.81
N HIS A 376 -1.77 5.31 1.91
CA HIS A 376 -0.59 4.45 1.93
C HIS A 376 -0.88 2.98 1.54
N ALA A 377 -2.12 2.49 1.70
CA ALA A 377 -2.49 1.13 1.29
C ALA A 377 -2.51 0.98 -0.25
N PHE A 378 -2.66 2.10 -0.98
CA PHE A 378 -2.72 2.10 -2.44
C PHE A 378 -1.37 1.81 -3.10
N VAL A 379 -0.27 1.66 -2.35
CA VAL A 379 0.99 1.07 -2.87
C VAL A 379 0.77 -0.35 -3.43
N PHE A 380 -0.28 -1.05 -3.01
CA PHE A 380 -0.67 -2.34 -3.58
C PHE A 380 -1.07 -2.24 -5.06
N LEU A 381 -1.42 -1.04 -5.56
CA LEU A 381 -1.63 -0.81 -6.99
C LEU A 381 -0.34 -0.87 -7.82
N LEU A 382 0.83 -0.96 -7.20
CA LEU A 382 2.11 -1.09 -7.91
C LEU A 382 2.11 -2.29 -8.86
N TYR A 383 1.62 -3.45 -8.43
CA TYR A 383 1.58 -4.65 -9.28
C TYR A 383 0.51 -4.58 -10.38
N PRO A 384 -0.76 -4.23 -10.13
CA PRO A 384 -1.73 -3.93 -11.19
C PRO A 384 -1.23 -2.92 -12.22
N SER A 385 -0.61 -1.82 -11.73
CA SER A 385 -0.01 -0.81 -12.60
C SER A 385 1.12 -1.38 -13.46
N ALA A 386 1.93 -2.33 -12.94
CA ALA A 386 2.98 -2.97 -13.71
C ALA A 386 2.42 -3.78 -14.89
N ILE A 387 1.32 -4.54 -14.69
CA ILE A 387 0.65 -5.28 -15.76
C ILE A 387 0.16 -4.34 -16.86
N LEU A 388 -0.52 -3.25 -16.46
CA LEU A 388 -1.09 -2.29 -17.39
C LEU A 388 -0.01 -1.47 -18.11
N LEU A 389 1.07 -1.12 -17.42
CA LEU A 389 2.23 -0.45 -18.00
C LEU A 389 2.97 -1.37 -18.99
N ASP A 390 3.13 -2.65 -18.66
CA ASP A 390 3.76 -3.63 -19.57
C ASP A 390 2.99 -3.74 -20.89
N ARG A 391 1.66 -3.74 -20.83
CA ARG A 391 0.81 -3.68 -22.02
C ARG A 391 1.03 -2.40 -22.81
N ALA A 392 1.00 -1.24 -22.16
CA ALA A 392 1.22 0.06 -22.79
C ALA A 392 2.62 0.16 -23.42
N TRP A 393 3.61 -0.37 -22.73
CA TRP A 393 4.98 -0.42 -23.19
C TRP A 393 5.13 -1.28 -24.45
N SER A 394 4.54 -2.47 -24.45
CA SER A 394 4.53 -3.38 -25.61
C SER A 394 3.89 -2.72 -26.83
N PHE A 395 2.76 -2.04 -26.63
CA PHE A 395 2.11 -1.30 -27.72
C PHE A 395 3.00 -0.18 -28.25
N ALA A 396 3.67 0.55 -27.37
CA ALA A 396 4.58 1.64 -27.75
C ALA A 396 5.78 1.11 -28.57
N GLU A 397 6.40 0.00 -28.15
CA GLU A 397 7.51 -0.62 -28.88
C GLU A 397 7.11 -1.10 -30.28
N CYS A 398 5.95 -1.74 -30.41
CA CYS A 398 5.51 -2.31 -31.68
C CYS A 398 4.91 -1.27 -32.64
N SER A 399 4.29 -0.23 -32.11
CA SER A 399 3.45 0.66 -32.93
C SER A 399 3.94 2.11 -33.01
N ILE A 400 4.61 2.60 -31.97
CA ILE A 400 4.98 4.03 -31.87
C ILE A 400 6.45 4.23 -32.20
N LEU A 401 7.32 3.41 -31.64
CA LEU A 401 8.76 3.54 -31.79
C LEU A 401 9.23 3.45 -33.26
N PRO A 402 8.70 2.53 -34.10
CA PRO A 402 9.01 2.49 -35.53
C PRO A 402 8.62 3.79 -36.26
N PHE A 403 7.43 4.36 -35.92
CA PHE A 403 6.99 5.62 -36.49
C PHE A 403 7.92 6.79 -36.10
N TRP A 404 8.37 6.84 -34.83
CA TRP A 404 9.29 7.89 -34.39
C TRP A 404 10.64 7.83 -35.06
N LYS A 405 11.12 6.62 -35.40
CA LYS A 405 12.38 6.41 -36.13
C LYS A 405 12.27 6.78 -37.62
N ALA A 406 11.14 6.55 -38.22
CA ALA A 406 10.92 6.76 -39.65
C ALA A 406 10.57 8.22 -40.02
N ASN A 407 10.11 9.03 -39.07
CA ASN A 407 9.67 10.40 -39.33
C ASN A 407 10.62 11.47 -38.79
N THR A 408 10.81 12.53 -39.55
CA THR A 408 11.61 13.72 -39.21
C THR A 408 10.76 14.86 -38.59
N ASP A 409 9.47 14.64 -38.38
CA ASP A 409 8.55 15.62 -37.80
C ASP A 409 8.99 16.15 -36.43
N SER A 410 8.51 17.33 -36.08
CA SER A 410 8.76 17.95 -34.77
C SER A 410 8.25 17.07 -33.63
N PHE A 411 8.88 17.19 -32.45
CA PHE A 411 8.53 16.44 -31.25
C PHE A 411 7.03 16.54 -30.90
N SER A 412 6.45 17.73 -31.02
CA SER A 412 5.02 17.98 -30.72
C SER A 412 4.08 17.18 -31.65
N LYS A 413 4.38 17.15 -32.97
CA LYS A 413 3.59 16.39 -33.94
C LYS A 413 3.70 14.88 -33.68
N LYS A 414 4.90 14.37 -33.41
CA LYS A 414 5.12 12.95 -33.05
C LYS A 414 4.37 12.55 -31.78
N SER A 415 4.40 13.40 -30.75
CA SER A 415 3.70 13.16 -29.50
C SER A 415 2.18 13.13 -29.69
N LEU A 416 1.61 14.09 -30.42
CA LEU A 416 0.18 14.13 -30.72
C LEU A 416 -0.28 12.90 -31.53
N TYR A 417 0.51 12.51 -32.53
CA TYR A 417 0.25 11.29 -33.30
C TYR A 417 0.27 10.04 -32.40
N SER A 418 1.24 9.93 -31.52
CA SER A 418 1.36 8.81 -30.58
C SER A 418 0.14 8.71 -29.68
N ILE A 419 -0.30 9.80 -29.10
CA ILE A 419 -1.50 9.85 -28.26
C ILE A 419 -2.75 9.41 -29.07
N LYS A 420 -2.95 9.96 -30.26
CA LYS A 420 -4.07 9.58 -31.15
C LYS A 420 -4.03 8.10 -31.51
N ARG A 421 -2.85 7.54 -31.77
CA ARG A 421 -2.67 6.15 -32.15
C ARG A 421 -2.95 5.20 -30.98
N ILE A 422 -2.48 5.52 -29.75
CA ILE A 422 -2.82 4.79 -28.53
C ILE A 422 -4.33 4.81 -28.31
N PHE A 423 -4.95 5.98 -28.33
CA PHE A 423 -6.38 6.13 -28.13
C PHE A 423 -7.23 5.32 -29.11
N ARG A 424 -6.80 5.28 -30.39
CA ARG A 424 -7.54 4.54 -31.43
C ARG A 424 -7.37 3.03 -31.32
N ASN A 425 -6.15 2.54 -31.04
CA ASN A 425 -5.80 1.15 -31.20
C ASN A 425 -5.66 0.38 -29.87
N ASP A 426 -5.35 1.05 -28.77
CA ASP A 426 -5.28 0.44 -27.43
C ASP A 426 -5.88 1.35 -26.35
N LYS A 427 -7.21 1.32 -26.30
CA LYS A 427 -7.99 2.10 -25.33
C LYS A 427 -7.64 1.78 -23.87
N VAL A 428 -7.25 0.52 -23.55
CA VAL A 428 -6.88 0.11 -22.19
C VAL A 428 -5.62 0.86 -21.73
N SER A 429 -4.58 0.86 -22.56
CA SER A 429 -3.33 1.58 -22.28
C SER A 429 -3.54 3.08 -22.18
N PHE A 430 -4.36 3.65 -23.08
CA PHE A 430 -4.72 5.08 -23.03
C PHE A 430 -5.43 5.43 -21.71
N CYS A 431 -6.48 4.69 -21.36
CA CYS A 431 -7.23 4.91 -20.13
C CYS A 431 -6.36 4.76 -18.89
N PHE A 432 -5.47 3.77 -18.86
CA PHE A 432 -4.54 3.58 -17.75
C PHE A 432 -3.61 4.78 -17.58
N MET A 433 -2.96 5.24 -18.64
CA MET A 433 -2.06 6.39 -18.61
C MET A 433 -2.80 7.67 -18.20
N ALA A 434 -3.97 7.93 -18.79
CA ALA A 434 -4.78 9.09 -18.45
C ALA A 434 -5.26 9.07 -16.99
N GLY A 435 -5.71 7.91 -16.49
CA GLY A 435 -6.12 7.74 -15.09
C GLY A 435 -4.96 7.93 -14.12
N SER A 436 -3.78 7.42 -14.44
CA SER A 436 -2.58 7.58 -13.62
C SER A 436 -2.12 9.05 -13.53
N VAL A 437 -2.16 9.77 -14.67
CA VAL A 437 -1.89 11.23 -14.70
C VAL A 437 -2.92 11.98 -13.87
N LEU A 438 -4.20 11.65 -13.98
CA LEU A 438 -5.25 12.29 -13.21
C LEU A 438 -5.03 12.10 -11.70
N ILE A 439 -4.70 10.89 -11.26
CA ILE A 439 -4.42 10.61 -9.84
C ILE A 439 -3.18 11.37 -9.36
N PHE A 440 -2.14 11.47 -10.19
CA PHE A 440 -0.96 12.28 -9.87
C PHE A 440 -1.34 13.76 -9.70
N LEU A 441 -2.15 14.31 -10.60
CA LEU A 441 -2.61 15.70 -10.53
C LEU A 441 -3.53 15.95 -9.32
N CYS A 442 -4.26 14.93 -8.83
CA CYS A 442 -5.09 15.03 -7.62
C CYS A 442 -4.28 15.01 -6.31
N ASN A 443 -2.97 15.22 -6.33
CA ASN A 443 -2.14 15.32 -5.14
C ASN A 443 -2.37 16.66 -4.43
N ARG A 444 -2.39 16.64 -3.09
CA ARG A 444 -2.55 17.80 -2.22
C ARG A 444 -1.61 18.97 -2.56
N SER A 445 -0.38 18.65 -2.94
CA SER A 445 0.62 19.63 -3.35
C SER A 445 0.29 20.37 -4.65
N ILE A 446 -0.63 19.83 -5.48
CA ILE A 446 -1.03 20.40 -6.77
C ILE A 446 -2.38 21.10 -6.66
N ILE A 447 -3.40 20.42 -6.11
CA ILE A 447 -4.78 20.93 -6.07
C ILE A 447 -5.14 21.62 -4.75
N GLY A 448 -4.24 21.62 -3.77
CA GLY A 448 -4.47 22.20 -2.45
C GLY A 448 -5.25 21.24 -1.52
N SER A 449 -5.22 21.57 -0.22
CA SER A 449 -5.80 20.72 0.84
C SER A 449 -7.33 20.64 0.77
N VAL A 450 -8.00 21.75 0.42
CA VAL A 450 -9.48 21.82 0.42
C VAL A 450 -10.08 20.94 -0.67
N ILE A 451 -9.53 20.98 -1.89
CA ILE A 451 -10.02 20.17 -3.02
C ILE A 451 -9.69 18.71 -2.77
N GLU A 452 -8.46 18.39 -2.32
CA GLU A 452 -8.08 17.03 -2.00
C GLU A 452 -8.99 16.43 -0.92
N GLU A 453 -9.30 17.17 0.15
CA GLU A 453 -10.20 16.71 1.20
C GLU A 453 -11.59 16.36 0.67
N LYS A 454 -12.17 17.19 -0.21
CA LYS A 454 -13.45 16.90 -0.87
C LYS A 454 -13.39 15.62 -1.72
N LEU A 455 -12.30 15.43 -2.48
CA LEU A 455 -12.09 14.21 -3.26
C LEU A 455 -11.91 12.96 -2.37
N MET A 456 -11.21 13.09 -1.24
CA MET A 456 -11.07 12.01 -0.26
C MET A 456 -12.42 11.65 0.37
N MET A 457 -13.26 12.64 0.71
CA MET A 457 -14.62 12.39 1.18
C MET A 457 -15.45 11.66 0.13
N ALA A 458 -15.29 12.01 -1.15
CA ALA A 458 -15.91 11.33 -2.29
C ALA A 458 -15.27 9.97 -2.64
N SER A 459 -14.28 9.49 -1.88
CA SER A 459 -13.63 8.18 -2.08
C SER A 459 -13.02 7.96 -3.47
N TYR A 460 -12.45 8.99 -4.08
CA TYR A 460 -11.94 8.92 -5.46
C TYR A 460 -10.83 7.88 -5.66
N LEU A 461 -10.07 7.53 -4.62
CA LEU A 461 -9.05 6.50 -4.71
C LEU A 461 -9.66 5.09 -4.85
N LEU A 462 -10.83 4.82 -4.21
CA LEU A 462 -11.56 3.58 -4.45
C LEU A 462 -11.95 3.47 -5.93
N TYR A 463 -12.49 4.54 -6.51
CA TYR A 463 -12.89 4.52 -7.92
C TYR A 463 -11.70 4.27 -8.84
N PHE A 464 -10.53 4.82 -8.50
CA PHE A 464 -9.30 4.54 -9.25
C PHE A 464 -8.86 3.07 -9.13
N ALA A 465 -8.95 2.47 -7.94
CA ALA A 465 -8.64 1.05 -7.75
C ALA A 465 -9.61 0.16 -8.54
N ILE A 466 -10.92 0.44 -8.49
CA ILE A 466 -11.93 -0.27 -9.30
C ILE A 466 -11.70 -0.06 -10.79
N PHE A 467 -11.33 1.14 -11.20
CA PHE A 467 -10.99 1.43 -12.59
C PHE A 467 -9.81 0.59 -13.07
N GLN A 468 -8.72 0.47 -12.29
CA GLN A 468 -7.62 -0.44 -12.63
C GLN A 468 -8.08 -1.91 -12.70
N TYR A 469 -8.94 -2.36 -11.78
CA TYR A 469 -9.54 -3.69 -11.84
C TYR A 469 -10.28 -3.94 -13.16
N VAL A 470 -11.13 -2.98 -13.55
CA VAL A 470 -11.87 -3.07 -14.83
C VAL A 470 -10.91 -3.13 -16.02
N LEU A 471 -9.86 -2.31 -16.03
CA LEU A 471 -8.84 -2.34 -17.08
C LEU A 471 -8.11 -3.69 -17.14
N LEU A 472 -7.81 -4.31 -15.99
CA LEU A 472 -7.23 -5.66 -15.95
C LEU A 472 -8.15 -6.70 -16.59
N LEU A 473 -9.48 -6.65 -16.36
CA LEU A 473 -10.44 -7.55 -16.98
C LEU A 473 -10.51 -7.37 -18.51
N PHE A 474 -10.28 -6.17 -19.02
CA PHE A 474 -10.21 -5.90 -20.46
C PHE A 474 -8.83 -6.24 -21.05
N ALA A 475 -7.76 -6.15 -20.24
CA ALA A 475 -6.42 -6.52 -20.66
C ALA A 475 -6.25 -8.02 -20.95
N LEU A 476 -7.11 -8.89 -20.40
CA LEU A 476 -7.10 -10.35 -20.59
C LEU A 476 -7.17 -10.81 -22.06
N LYS A 477 -7.69 -9.99 -22.96
CA LYS A 477 -7.79 -10.30 -24.40
C LYS A 477 -6.47 -10.10 -25.16
N TYR A 478 -5.44 -9.55 -24.50
CA TYR A 478 -4.18 -9.22 -25.12
C TYR A 478 -3.13 -10.27 -24.73
N GLU A 479 -2.88 -11.24 -25.60
CA GLU A 479 -1.65 -12.03 -25.56
C GLU A 479 -0.58 -11.25 -26.35
N PRO A 480 0.54 -10.84 -25.75
CA PRO A 480 1.63 -10.24 -26.52
C PRO A 480 2.17 -11.26 -27.51
N ALA A 481 2.25 -10.87 -28.81
CA ALA A 481 2.68 -11.70 -29.93
C ALA A 481 4.11 -12.28 -29.81
N THR A 482 4.84 -11.97 -28.75
CA THR A 482 6.24 -12.34 -28.52
C THR A 482 6.46 -13.21 -27.27
N ARG A 483 5.41 -13.71 -26.63
CA ARG A 483 5.58 -14.64 -25.51
C ARG A 483 5.90 -16.04 -26.07
N ASN A 484 7.18 -16.42 -26.04
CA ASN A 484 7.58 -17.82 -26.25
C ASN A 484 6.84 -18.68 -25.20
N LYS A 485 5.98 -19.61 -25.69
CA LYS A 485 5.16 -20.50 -24.85
C LYS A 485 5.98 -21.45 -23.95
N HIS A 486 7.31 -21.43 -24.02
CA HIS A 486 8.17 -22.43 -23.41
C HIS A 486 8.86 -22.05 -22.11
N GLU A 487 8.65 -20.84 -21.56
CA GLU A 487 9.46 -20.41 -20.39
C GLU A 487 8.74 -20.42 -19.04
N TYR A 488 7.44 -20.73 -18.99
CA TYR A 488 6.72 -20.85 -17.71
C TYR A 488 5.70 -21.99 -17.72
N ASP A 489 6.19 -23.21 -17.91
CA ASP A 489 5.48 -24.37 -17.38
C ASP A 489 5.67 -24.38 -15.86
N TRP A 490 4.64 -24.02 -15.16
CA TRP A 490 4.51 -24.17 -13.71
C TRP A 490 4.22 -25.67 -13.40
N ASN A 491 5.19 -26.56 -13.67
CA ASN A 491 5.14 -27.96 -13.24
C ASN A 491 5.78 -28.12 -11.86
#